data_eb61702b59ddce047a35094d59101c0c
#
_entry.id   eb61702b59ddce047a35094d59101c0c
#
_cell.length_a   1.000
_cell.length_b   1.000
_cell.length_c   1.000
_cell.angle_alpha   90.00
_cell.angle_beta   90.00
_cell.angle_gamma   90.00
#
_symmetry.space_group_name_H-M   'P 1'
#
loop_
_entity.id
_entity.type
_entity.pdbx_description
1 polymer ?
#
loop_
_entity_poly.entity_id
_entity_poly.type
_entity_poly.pdbx_seq_one_letter_code
_entity_poly.pdbx_strand_id
1 'polypeptide(L)'
;MYEKEIEELQKIIDDSSRIVFFGGAGVSTESGIPDFRSADGLYHQEYKYSPEQIISHSFFLRYPEAFYEFYKDKMMYLDAKPNPAHLKLAELETAGRLLAVVTQNIDGLHQQAGSKKVYELHGSIHRNYCMKCGKFYDADFIKNSDGVPHCECGGIVKPDVVLYEEGLDQNVTQRAVMAISMADTLIIGGTSLVVYPAAGFVDYFHGKHLVVINKSETGKNVNAELTINAPIGKIMKGIRV
;
A
#
# COMPACT_ATOMS: atom_id res chain seq x y z
N MET A 1 -22.35 6.14 -14.33
CA MET A 1 -21.69 7.02 -13.33
C MET A 1 -20.19 6.91 -13.58
N TYR A 2 -19.45 8.00 -13.68
CA TYR A 2 -18.02 8.09 -14.02
C TYR A 2 -17.63 7.74 -15.47
N GLU A 3 -18.54 7.71 -16.41
CA GLU A 3 -18.25 7.33 -17.81
C GLU A 3 -17.24 8.30 -18.46
N LYS A 4 -17.41 9.61 -18.24
CA LYS A 4 -16.51 10.62 -18.77
C LYS A 4 -15.10 10.50 -18.22
N GLU A 5 -14.96 10.33 -16.90
CA GLU A 5 -13.68 10.17 -16.22
C GLU A 5 -12.97 8.88 -16.67
N ILE A 6 -13.73 7.80 -16.87
CA ILE A 6 -13.21 6.53 -17.39
C ILE A 6 -12.73 6.69 -18.84
N GLU A 7 -13.47 7.41 -19.70
CA GLU A 7 -13.06 7.68 -21.09
C GLU A 7 -11.80 8.55 -21.16
N GLU A 8 -11.68 9.56 -20.30
CA GLU A 8 -10.48 10.39 -20.22
C GLU A 8 -9.26 9.58 -19.74
N LEU A 9 -9.42 8.78 -18.70
CA LEU A 9 -8.38 7.88 -18.21
C LEU A 9 -7.99 6.84 -19.27
N GLN A 10 -8.97 6.28 -20.00
CA GLN A 10 -8.71 5.31 -21.07
C GLN A 10 -7.80 5.90 -22.16
N LYS A 11 -8.03 7.14 -22.57
CA LYS A 11 -7.16 7.81 -23.57
C LYS A 11 -5.73 7.95 -23.07
N ILE A 12 -5.54 8.30 -21.81
CA ILE A 12 -4.21 8.37 -21.18
C ILE A 12 -3.55 6.99 -21.16
N ILE A 13 -4.29 5.98 -20.75
CA ILE A 13 -3.78 4.60 -20.72
C ILE A 13 -3.43 4.14 -22.14
N ASP A 14 -4.26 4.43 -23.14
CA ASP A 14 -4.02 4.05 -24.56
C ASP A 14 -2.75 4.71 -25.12
N ASP A 15 -2.43 5.91 -24.69
CA ASP A 15 -1.23 6.67 -25.07
C ASP A 15 0.03 6.30 -24.24
N SER A 16 -0.12 5.43 -23.23
CA SER A 16 0.94 5.07 -22.30
C SER A 16 1.57 3.72 -22.64
N SER A 17 2.88 3.58 -22.42
CA SER A 17 3.63 2.34 -22.61
C SER A 17 4.39 1.88 -21.35
N ARG A 18 4.61 2.78 -20.39
CA ARG A 18 5.34 2.52 -19.15
C ARG A 18 4.63 3.17 -17.97
N ILE A 19 3.48 2.59 -17.64
CA ILE A 19 2.67 3.05 -16.50
C ILE A 19 3.31 2.59 -15.20
N VAL A 20 3.40 3.47 -14.21
CA VAL A 20 3.65 3.10 -12.81
C VAL A 20 2.42 3.49 -12.00
N PHE A 21 2.00 2.59 -11.13
CA PHE A 21 0.95 2.86 -10.15
C PHE A 21 1.58 3.12 -8.78
N PHE A 22 1.19 4.22 -8.13
CA PHE A 22 1.58 4.55 -6.75
C PHE A 22 0.35 4.57 -5.86
N GLY A 23 0.27 3.60 -4.92
CA GLY A 23 -0.94 3.36 -4.13
C GLY A 23 -0.75 3.42 -2.62
N GLY A 24 -1.86 3.66 -1.91
CA GLY A 24 -1.96 3.59 -0.46
C GLY A 24 -3.22 2.88 0.01
N ALA A 25 -3.55 2.98 1.31
CA ALA A 25 -4.59 2.20 1.97
C ALA A 25 -5.99 2.35 1.34
N GLY A 26 -6.29 3.49 0.73
CA GLY A 26 -7.54 3.71 0.01
C GLY A 26 -7.77 2.79 -1.18
N VAL A 27 -6.72 2.12 -1.72
CA VAL A 27 -6.86 1.11 -2.77
C VAL A 27 -7.58 -0.12 -2.23
N SER A 28 -7.36 -0.48 -0.96
CA SER A 28 -7.88 -1.70 -0.35
C SER A 28 -9.21 -1.52 0.39
N THR A 29 -9.77 -0.29 0.44
CA THR A 29 -11.06 -0.04 1.11
C THR A 29 -12.22 -0.80 0.45
N GLU A 30 -12.19 -0.98 -0.88
CA GLU A 30 -13.18 -1.80 -1.60
C GLU A 30 -12.93 -3.32 -1.46
N SER A 31 -11.86 -3.71 -0.75
CA SER A 31 -11.56 -5.08 -0.32
C SER A 31 -11.94 -5.34 1.15
N GLY A 32 -12.56 -4.35 1.82
CA GLY A 32 -12.97 -4.45 3.22
C GLY A 32 -11.87 -4.11 4.23
N ILE A 33 -10.70 -3.62 3.79
CA ILE A 33 -9.63 -3.15 4.69
C ILE A 33 -9.82 -1.64 4.91
N PRO A 34 -10.08 -1.17 6.16
CA PRO A 34 -10.20 0.25 6.45
C PRO A 34 -8.89 0.98 6.17
N ASP A 35 -8.95 2.19 5.66
CA ASP A 35 -7.78 3.04 5.63
C ASP A 35 -7.51 3.69 7.00
N PHE A 36 -6.43 4.47 7.11
CA PHE A 36 -6.04 5.06 8.39
C PHE A 36 -6.77 6.37 8.71
N ARG A 37 -7.15 7.17 7.71
CA ARG A 37 -7.46 8.60 7.87
C ARG A 37 -8.84 9.02 7.43
N SER A 38 -9.59 8.19 6.70
CA SER A 38 -10.99 8.50 6.37
C SER A 38 -11.85 8.58 7.63
N ALA A 39 -13.07 9.09 7.53
CA ALA A 39 -13.99 9.21 8.67
C ALA A 39 -14.22 7.87 9.39
N ASP A 40 -14.19 6.77 8.66
CA ASP A 40 -14.31 5.39 9.19
C ASP A 40 -12.93 4.72 9.40
N GLY A 41 -11.84 5.48 9.25
CA GLY A 41 -10.46 4.99 9.31
C GLY A 41 -9.99 4.69 10.73
N LEU A 42 -8.85 3.97 10.83
CA LEU A 42 -8.31 3.52 12.11
C LEU A 42 -8.00 4.69 13.07
N TYR A 43 -7.61 5.87 12.57
CA TYR A 43 -7.24 7.00 13.42
C TYR A 43 -8.43 7.71 14.06
N HIS A 44 -9.65 7.44 13.64
CA HIS A 44 -10.88 8.00 14.24
C HIS A 44 -11.54 7.07 15.25
N GLN A 45 -10.96 5.90 15.54
CA GLN A 45 -11.44 4.99 16.59
C GLN A 45 -10.83 5.35 17.94
N GLU A 46 -11.57 5.09 19.01
CA GLU A 46 -11.09 5.35 20.38
C GLU A 46 -10.13 4.24 20.84
N TYR A 47 -8.89 4.63 21.13
CA TYR A 47 -7.85 3.76 21.68
C TYR A 47 -7.21 4.43 22.90
N LYS A 48 -6.61 3.61 23.78
CA LYS A 48 -5.81 4.11 24.91
C LYS A 48 -4.59 4.92 24.46
N TYR A 49 -4.02 4.57 23.31
CA TYR A 49 -2.90 5.24 22.65
C TYR A 49 -3.31 5.51 21.20
N SER A 50 -2.81 6.56 20.57
CA SER A 50 -3.11 6.76 19.14
C SER A 50 -2.54 5.62 18.29
N PRO A 51 -3.19 5.25 17.17
CA PRO A 51 -2.66 4.22 16.28
C PRO A 51 -1.22 4.49 15.82
N GLU A 52 -0.86 5.76 15.54
CA GLU A 52 0.52 6.12 15.19
C GLU A 52 1.51 5.79 16.32
N GLN A 53 1.12 6.00 17.58
CA GLN A 53 1.96 5.62 18.71
C GLN A 53 2.09 4.10 18.79
N ILE A 54 0.98 3.35 18.67
CA ILE A 54 1.00 1.89 18.78
C ILE A 54 1.89 1.26 17.70
N ILE A 55 1.83 1.77 16.47
CA ILE A 55 2.64 1.24 15.35
C ILE A 55 3.99 1.96 15.19
N SER A 56 4.57 2.44 16.29
CA SER A 56 5.94 2.97 16.32
C SER A 56 6.93 1.93 16.84
N HIS A 57 8.19 2.04 16.42
CA HIS A 57 9.28 1.15 16.85
C HIS A 57 9.48 1.19 18.38
N SER A 58 9.50 2.39 18.94
CA SER A 58 9.69 2.58 20.39
C SER A 58 8.55 1.98 21.21
N PHE A 59 7.30 2.06 20.72
CA PHE A 59 6.15 1.44 21.38
C PHE A 59 6.21 -0.08 21.28
N PHE A 60 6.54 -0.63 20.11
CA PHE A 60 6.73 -2.06 19.89
C PHE A 60 7.75 -2.65 20.88
N LEU A 61 8.88 -1.98 21.07
CA LEU A 61 9.91 -2.45 22.01
C LEU A 61 9.47 -2.36 23.47
N ARG A 62 8.68 -1.34 23.83
CA ARG A 62 8.30 -1.07 25.22
C ARG A 62 7.04 -1.80 25.66
N TYR A 63 6.10 -2.01 24.73
CA TYR A 63 4.78 -2.58 25.00
C TYR A 63 4.38 -3.62 23.94
N PRO A 64 5.18 -4.69 23.75
CA PRO A 64 4.95 -5.66 22.66
C PRO A 64 3.57 -6.34 22.75
N GLU A 65 3.05 -6.60 23.95
CA GLU A 65 1.72 -7.19 24.14
C GLU A 65 0.62 -6.29 23.54
N ALA A 66 0.63 -5.01 23.88
CA ALA A 66 -0.35 -4.04 23.37
C ALA A 66 -0.20 -3.81 21.85
N PHE A 67 1.05 -3.84 21.35
CA PHE A 67 1.31 -3.79 19.92
C PHE A 67 0.68 -4.98 19.19
N TYR A 68 0.90 -6.22 19.66
CA TYR A 68 0.38 -7.41 18.99
C TYR A 68 -1.13 -7.55 19.13
N GLU A 69 -1.73 -7.13 20.23
CA GLU A 69 -3.19 -7.05 20.38
C GLU A 69 -3.78 -6.18 19.26
N PHE A 70 -3.28 -4.95 19.10
CA PHE A 70 -3.70 -4.02 18.05
C PHE A 70 -3.39 -4.56 16.65
N TYR A 71 -2.18 -5.06 16.44
CA TYR A 71 -1.70 -5.52 15.14
C TYR A 71 -2.55 -6.68 14.60
N LYS A 72 -2.83 -7.68 15.43
CA LYS A 72 -3.63 -8.84 15.06
C LYS A 72 -5.10 -8.49 14.80
N ASP A 73 -5.66 -7.52 15.55
CA ASP A 73 -7.05 -7.09 15.42
C ASP A 73 -7.26 -6.14 14.25
N LYS A 74 -6.36 -5.16 14.07
CA LYS A 74 -6.57 -4.00 13.20
C LYS A 74 -5.72 -3.95 11.94
N MET A 75 -4.69 -4.79 11.81
CA MET A 75 -3.79 -4.75 10.65
C MET A 75 -3.75 -6.06 9.85
N MET A 76 -4.19 -7.18 10.41
CA MET A 76 -4.11 -8.50 9.77
C MET A 76 -5.45 -8.92 9.16
N TYR A 77 -5.73 -8.48 7.94
CA TYR A 77 -6.92 -8.83 7.15
C TYR A 77 -6.61 -9.97 6.18
N LEU A 78 -6.34 -11.18 6.69
CA LEU A 78 -5.88 -12.32 5.89
C LEU A 78 -6.95 -12.87 4.91
N ASP A 79 -8.23 -12.63 5.19
CA ASP A 79 -9.34 -13.08 4.35
C ASP A 79 -9.73 -12.09 3.24
N ALA A 80 -9.12 -10.90 3.23
CA ALA A 80 -9.40 -9.89 2.21
C ALA A 80 -9.04 -10.39 0.81
N LYS A 81 -9.82 -9.96 -0.18
CA LYS A 81 -9.64 -10.36 -1.58
C LYS A 81 -9.35 -9.13 -2.45
N PRO A 82 -8.55 -9.30 -3.52
CA PRO A 82 -8.32 -8.26 -4.48
C PRO A 82 -9.63 -7.70 -5.05
N ASN A 83 -9.72 -6.38 -5.14
CA ASN A 83 -10.81 -5.69 -5.79
C ASN A 83 -10.48 -5.35 -7.25
N PRO A 84 -11.41 -4.76 -8.02
CA PRO A 84 -11.18 -4.45 -9.43
C PRO A 84 -9.95 -3.59 -9.73
N ALA A 85 -9.49 -2.72 -8.80
CA ALA A 85 -8.27 -1.96 -9.00
C ALA A 85 -7.04 -2.87 -9.04
N HIS A 86 -6.90 -3.78 -8.07
CA HIS A 86 -5.79 -4.73 -8.03
C HIS A 86 -5.77 -5.62 -9.28
N LEU A 87 -6.95 -6.15 -9.67
CA LEU A 87 -7.08 -7.02 -10.84
C LEU A 87 -6.70 -6.28 -12.14
N LYS A 88 -7.17 -5.04 -12.31
CA LYS A 88 -6.87 -4.25 -13.51
C LYS A 88 -5.37 -3.91 -13.62
N LEU A 89 -4.71 -3.61 -12.51
CA LEU A 89 -3.25 -3.39 -12.50
C LEU A 89 -2.49 -4.64 -12.92
N ALA A 90 -2.92 -5.83 -12.47
CA ALA A 90 -2.32 -7.09 -12.89
C ALA A 90 -2.57 -7.38 -14.40
N GLU A 91 -3.75 -7.05 -14.93
CA GLU A 91 -4.05 -7.13 -16.36
C GLU A 91 -3.14 -6.20 -17.19
N LEU A 92 -2.96 -4.94 -16.76
CA LEU A 92 -2.06 -3.98 -17.42
C LEU A 92 -0.60 -4.43 -17.38
N GLU A 93 -0.15 -5.05 -16.28
CA GLU A 93 1.19 -5.64 -16.20
C GLU A 93 1.34 -6.81 -17.17
N THR A 94 0.35 -7.70 -17.24
CA THR A 94 0.35 -8.86 -18.16
C THR A 94 0.39 -8.43 -19.62
N ALA A 95 -0.30 -7.33 -19.95
CA ALA A 95 -0.29 -6.70 -21.28
C ALA A 95 1.02 -5.93 -21.58
N GLY A 96 1.96 -5.88 -20.65
CA GLY A 96 3.25 -5.17 -20.80
C GLY A 96 3.16 -3.65 -20.71
N ARG A 97 2.03 -3.10 -20.23
CA ARG A 97 1.78 -1.66 -20.12
C ARG A 97 2.09 -1.09 -18.75
N LEU A 98 1.95 -1.89 -17.68
CA LEU A 98 2.33 -1.50 -16.33
C LEU A 98 3.76 -1.95 -16.03
N LEU A 99 4.62 -1.00 -15.74
CA LEU A 99 6.02 -1.23 -15.39
C LEU A 99 6.19 -1.77 -13.96
N ALA A 100 5.44 -1.20 -13.01
CA ALA A 100 5.45 -1.63 -11.62
C ALA A 100 4.25 -1.06 -10.82
N VAL A 101 3.93 -1.73 -9.73
CA VAL A 101 3.14 -1.21 -8.62
C VAL A 101 4.09 -0.77 -7.51
N VAL A 102 4.00 0.48 -7.07
CA VAL A 102 4.65 1.01 -5.86
C VAL A 102 3.56 1.19 -4.82
N THR A 103 3.61 0.47 -3.74
CA THR A 103 2.52 0.47 -2.74
C THR A 103 3.02 0.77 -1.33
N GLN A 104 2.23 1.53 -0.59
CA GLN A 104 2.39 1.73 0.84
C GLN A 104 1.66 0.63 1.65
N ASN A 105 0.84 -0.19 0.98
CA ASN A 105 0.06 -1.23 1.62
C ASN A 105 0.92 -2.44 1.96
N ILE A 106 0.53 -3.11 3.04
CA ILE A 106 1.19 -4.29 3.60
C ILE A 106 0.35 -5.58 3.41
N ASP A 107 -0.80 -5.47 2.75
CA ASP A 107 -1.85 -6.50 2.67
C ASP A 107 -1.59 -7.62 1.66
N GLY A 108 -0.65 -7.44 0.71
CA GLY A 108 -0.32 -8.41 -0.32
C GLY A 108 -1.37 -8.58 -1.43
N LEU A 109 -2.41 -7.74 -1.49
CA LEU A 109 -3.51 -7.89 -2.44
C LEU A 109 -3.09 -7.68 -3.91
N HIS A 110 -2.07 -6.87 -4.17
CA HIS A 110 -1.52 -6.72 -5.52
C HIS A 110 -0.90 -8.04 -6.02
N GLN A 111 -0.11 -8.71 -5.19
CA GLN A 111 0.47 -10.01 -5.51
C GLN A 111 -0.61 -11.09 -5.64
N GLN A 112 -1.62 -11.07 -4.75
CA GLN A 112 -2.75 -11.99 -4.82
C GLN A 112 -3.58 -11.79 -6.11
N ALA A 113 -3.67 -10.56 -6.63
CA ALA A 113 -4.29 -10.26 -7.92
C ALA A 113 -3.49 -10.74 -9.13
N GLY A 114 -2.21 -11.07 -8.95
CA GLY A 114 -1.33 -11.55 -10.00
C GLY A 114 -0.21 -10.60 -10.41
N SER A 115 -0.12 -9.39 -9.86
CA SER A 115 0.99 -8.47 -10.12
C SER A 115 2.31 -9.08 -9.65
N LYS A 116 3.35 -8.94 -10.48
CA LYS A 116 4.69 -9.51 -10.24
C LYS A 116 5.71 -8.50 -9.77
N LYS A 117 5.65 -7.28 -10.32
CA LYS A 117 6.56 -6.18 -9.96
C LYS A 117 5.89 -5.24 -8.97
N VAL A 118 5.86 -5.66 -7.71
CA VAL A 118 5.27 -4.90 -6.59
C VAL A 118 6.39 -4.47 -5.65
N TYR A 119 6.52 -3.16 -5.44
CA TYR A 119 7.46 -2.56 -4.50
C TYR A 119 6.68 -2.14 -3.24
N GLU A 120 6.75 -2.97 -2.20
CA GLU A 120 6.08 -2.76 -0.91
C GLU A 120 6.93 -1.86 -0.03
N LEU A 121 6.68 -0.55 -0.07
CA LEU A 121 7.49 0.46 0.65
C LEU A 121 7.47 0.27 2.16
N HIS A 122 6.37 -0.23 2.70
CA HIS A 122 6.19 -0.45 4.14
C HIS A 122 6.22 -1.93 4.53
N GLY A 123 6.77 -2.80 3.67
CA GLY A 123 6.87 -4.22 3.94
C GLY A 123 5.56 -4.99 3.76
N SER A 124 5.38 -6.10 4.51
CA SER A 124 4.24 -6.99 4.34
C SER A 124 3.88 -7.75 5.62
N ILE A 125 2.58 -7.92 5.87
CA ILE A 125 2.07 -8.78 6.96
C ILE A 125 2.38 -10.27 6.73
N HIS A 126 2.67 -10.66 5.50
CA HIS A 126 2.93 -12.06 5.11
C HIS A 126 4.37 -12.51 5.40
N ARG A 127 5.27 -11.60 5.74
CA ARG A 127 6.65 -11.89 6.10
C ARG A 127 6.91 -11.46 7.54
N ASN A 128 7.45 -12.36 8.33
CA ASN A 128 7.74 -12.08 9.74
C ASN A 128 9.05 -12.78 10.11
N TYR A 129 9.89 -12.15 10.91
CA TYR A 129 11.21 -12.67 11.22
C TYR A 129 11.53 -12.61 12.70
N CYS A 130 12.17 -13.66 13.20
CA CYS A 130 12.70 -13.65 14.54
C CYS A 130 13.81 -12.60 14.68
N MET A 131 13.66 -11.68 15.62
CA MET A 131 14.64 -10.62 15.87
C MET A 131 15.99 -11.15 16.35
N LYS A 132 16.07 -12.40 16.89
CA LYS A 132 17.29 -12.99 17.41
C LYS A 132 18.02 -13.86 16.39
N CYS A 133 17.33 -14.71 15.63
CA CYS A 133 17.96 -15.70 14.76
C CYS A 133 17.58 -15.52 13.27
N GLY A 134 16.71 -14.58 12.91
CA GLY A 134 16.30 -14.33 11.53
C GLY A 134 15.37 -15.38 10.92
N LYS A 135 14.93 -16.41 11.69
CA LYS A 135 14.01 -17.44 11.18
C LYS A 135 12.72 -16.78 10.68
N PHE A 136 12.31 -17.17 9.47
CA PHE A 136 11.05 -16.72 8.85
C PHE A 136 9.84 -17.39 9.45
N TYR A 137 8.73 -16.64 9.51
CA TYR A 137 7.39 -17.08 9.89
C TYR A 137 6.35 -16.44 8.98
N ASP A 138 5.28 -17.16 8.67
CA ASP A 138 4.16 -16.64 7.89
C ASP A 138 3.17 -15.80 8.74
N ALA A 139 2.16 -15.26 8.09
CA ALA A 139 1.13 -14.48 8.77
C ALA A 139 0.27 -15.32 9.71
N ASP A 140 0.01 -16.59 9.37
CA ASP A 140 -0.81 -17.49 10.18
C ASP A 140 -0.15 -17.79 11.52
N PHE A 141 1.17 -17.91 11.55
CA PHE A 141 1.91 -18.05 12.80
C PHE A 141 1.68 -16.86 13.74
N ILE A 142 1.75 -15.63 13.21
CA ILE A 142 1.49 -14.42 14.01
C ILE A 142 0.04 -14.39 14.48
N LYS A 143 -0.92 -14.61 13.56
CA LYS A 143 -2.35 -14.52 13.85
C LYS A 143 -2.79 -15.51 14.93
N ASN A 144 -2.25 -16.72 14.92
CA ASN A 144 -2.62 -17.82 15.84
C ASN A 144 -1.76 -17.89 17.13
N SER A 145 -0.75 -17.04 17.28
CA SER A 145 0.05 -16.99 18.51
C SER A 145 -0.73 -16.36 19.67
N ASP A 146 -0.58 -16.88 20.86
CA ASP A 146 -1.06 -16.22 22.08
C ASP A 146 -0.14 -15.06 22.45
N GLY A 147 -0.71 -13.86 22.68
CA GLY A 147 0.06 -12.68 23.06
C GLY A 147 1.18 -12.34 22.07
N VAL A 148 2.40 -12.18 22.56
CA VAL A 148 3.61 -11.87 21.76
C VAL A 148 4.14 -13.13 21.08
N PRO A 149 4.27 -13.13 19.73
CA PRO A 149 4.82 -14.30 19.02
C PRO A 149 6.29 -14.55 19.34
N HIS A 150 6.65 -15.74 19.76
CA HIS A 150 8.02 -16.15 20.08
C HIS A 150 8.53 -17.25 19.16
N CYS A 151 9.78 -17.10 18.71
CA CYS A 151 10.52 -18.14 18.02
C CYS A 151 10.98 -19.23 19.01
N GLU A 152 11.23 -20.45 18.52
CA GLU A 152 11.83 -21.56 19.29
C GLU A 152 13.15 -21.16 20.00
N CYS A 153 13.89 -20.19 19.45
CA CYS A 153 15.12 -19.67 20.08
C CYS A 153 14.86 -18.66 21.20
N GLY A 154 13.59 -18.40 21.56
CA GLY A 154 13.15 -17.45 22.58
C GLY A 154 13.15 -15.97 22.12
N GLY A 155 13.48 -15.68 20.85
CA GLY A 155 13.39 -14.33 20.30
C GLY A 155 11.95 -13.96 19.90
N ILE A 156 11.59 -12.67 19.98
CA ILE A 156 10.31 -12.15 19.47
C ILE A 156 10.32 -12.24 17.94
N VAL A 157 9.21 -12.62 17.34
CA VAL A 157 9.01 -12.63 15.88
C VAL A 157 8.35 -11.32 15.46
N LYS A 158 9.12 -10.39 14.88
CA LYS A 158 8.62 -9.09 14.40
C LYS A 158 8.08 -9.22 12.98
N PRO A 159 6.91 -8.60 12.68
CA PRO A 159 6.45 -8.44 11.30
C PRO A 159 7.46 -7.64 10.46
N ASP A 160 7.63 -8.03 9.19
CA ASP A 160 8.38 -7.27 8.18
C ASP A 160 7.53 -6.08 7.70
N VAL A 161 7.06 -5.29 8.66
CA VAL A 161 6.31 -4.06 8.44
C VAL A 161 7.14 -2.92 8.99
N VAL A 162 7.31 -1.87 8.18
CA VAL A 162 8.01 -0.66 8.57
C VAL A 162 7.13 0.14 9.54
N LEU A 163 7.57 0.22 10.79
CA LEU A 163 6.90 1.00 11.82
C LEU A 163 7.33 2.49 11.73
N TYR A 164 6.53 3.39 12.30
CA TYR A 164 7.03 4.76 12.51
C TYR A 164 8.37 4.71 13.27
N GLU A 165 9.26 5.65 12.98
CA GLU A 165 10.65 5.70 13.47
C GLU A 165 11.61 4.73 12.76
N GLU A 166 11.12 3.80 11.94
CA GLU A 166 11.98 2.92 11.13
C GLU A 166 12.22 3.49 9.73
N GLY A 167 13.38 3.19 9.16
CA GLY A 167 13.70 3.54 7.78
C GLY A 167 13.09 2.56 6.78
N LEU A 168 12.78 3.04 5.57
CA LEU A 168 12.39 2.17 4.47
C LEU A 168 13.57 1.31 3.99
N ASP A 169 13.28 0.12 3.45
CA ASP A 169 14.29 -0.69 2.77
C ASP A 169 14.89 0.07 1.59
N GLN A 170 16.23 0.21 1.56
CA GLN A 170 16.93 0.99 0.56
C GLN A 170 16.82 0.39 -0.85
N ASN A 171 16.81 -0.96 -0.97
CA ASN A 171 16.70 -1.63 -2.27
C ASN A 171 15.29 -1.46 -2.85
N VAL A 172 14.25 -1.59 -2.01
CA VAL A 172 12.85 -1.36 -2.42
C VAL A 172 12.66 0.10 -2.82
N THR A 173 13.15 1.03 -2.01
CA THR A 173 13.10 2.47 -2.29
C THR A 173 13.76 2.83 -3.61
N GLN A 174 15.00 2.36 -3.82
CA GLN A 174 15.75 2.64 -5.05
C GLN A 174 15.02 2.12 -6.30
N ARG A 175 14.48 0.89 -6.24
CA ARG A 175 13.71 0.29 -7.34
C ARG A 175 12.41 1.05 -7.60
N ALA A 176 11.71 1.46 -6.55
CA ALA A 176 10.48 2.24 -6.66
C ALA A 176 10.72 3.60 -7.33
N VAL A 177 11.73 4.35 -6.85
CA VAL A 177 12.12 5.64 -7.42
C VAL A 177 12.58 5.49 -8.88
N MET A 178 13.37 4.46 -9.19
CA MET A 178 13.80 4.17 -10.56
C MET A 178 12.61 3.87 -11.47
N ALA A 179 11.65 3.05 -11.02
CA ALA A 179 10.46 2.77 -11.81
C ALA A 179 9.64 4.04 -12.08
N ILE A 180 9.42 4.88 -11.05
CA ILE A 180 8.70 6.16 -11.18
C ILE A 180 9.40 7.10 -12.17
N SER A 181 10.73 7.22 -12.09
CA SER A 181 11.50 8.11 -12.98
C SER A 181 11.52 7.65 -14.44
N MET A 182 11.34 6.34 -14.68
CA MET A 182 11.30 5.75 -16.04
C MET A 182 9.90 5.75 -16.65
N ALA A 183 8.87 6.04 -15.88
CA ALA A 183 7.48 6.00 -16.33
C ALA A 183 7.16 7.15 -17.30
N ASP A 184 6.35 6.87 -18.31
CA ASP A 184 5.69 7.91 -19.12
C ASP A 184 4.36 8.36 -18.48
N THR A 185 3.77 7.50 -17.65
CA THR A 185 2.52 7.75 -16.92
C THR A 185 2.63 7.30 -15.48
N LEU A 186 2.29 8.19 -14.55
CA LEU A 186 2.15 7.88 -13.12
C LEU A 186 0.69 8.01 -12.71
N ILE A 187 0.11 6.90 -12.24
CA ILE A 187 -1.23 6.88 -11.66
C ILE A 187 -1.09 6.80 -10.14
N ILE A 188 -1.52 7.84 -9.46
CA ILE A 188 -1.56 7.90 -8.00
C ILE A 188 -2.98 7.54 -7.55
N GLY A 189 -3.13 6.55 -6.67
CA GLY A 189 -4.44 6.09 -6.24
C GLY A 189 -4.57 5.72 -4.78
N GLY A 190 -5.71 6.05 -4.16
CA GLY A 190 -6.04 5.63 -2.80
C GLY A 190 -5.02 6.03 -1.73
N THR A 191 -4.40 7.20 -1.87
CA THR A 191 -3.41 7.71 -0.90
C THR A 191 -3.62 9.17 -0.57
N SER A 192 -3.40 9.53 0.70
CA SER A 192 -3.43 10.92 1.14
C SER A 192 -2.16 11.70 0.81
N LEU A 193 -1.06 11.05 0.40
CA LEU A 193 0.26 11.65 0.13
C LEU A 193 0.83 12.48 1.30
N VAL A 194 0.59 12.07 2.54
CA VAL A 194 1.10 12.78 3.74
C VAL A 194 2.16 11.99 4.51
N VAL A 195 2.37 10.70 4.19
CA VAL A 195 3.35 9.85 4.89
C VAL A 195 4.70 9.92 4.18
N TYR A 196 5.66 10.57 4.81
CA TYR A 196 7.03 10.66 4.32
C TYR A 196 7.91 9.53 4.89
N PRO A 197 8.93 9.07 4.13
CA PRO A 197 9.41 9.62 2.85
C PRO A 197 8.62 9.17 1.62
N ALA A 198 7.71 8.19 1.70
CA ALA A 198 7.01 7.60 0.56
C ALA A 198 6.27 8.66 -0.31
N ALA A 199 5.58 9.63 0.33
CA ALA A 199 4.89 10.71 -0.39
C ALA A 199 5.81 11.58 -1.25
N GLY A 200 7.10 11.63 -0.94
CA GLY A 200 8.11 12.36 -1.73
C GLY A 200 8.52 11.64 -3.01
N PHE A 201 8.24 10.34 -3.15
CA PHE A 201 8.69 9.58 -4.32
C PHE A 201 8.00 9.98 -5.61
N VAL A 202 6.78 10.53 -5.52
CA VAL A 202 6.06 11.05 -6.69
C VAL A 202 6.80 12.23 -7.36
N ASP A 203 7.68 12.92 -6.64
CA ASP A 203 8.47 14.05 -7.18
C ASP A 203 9.56 13.61 -8.18
N TYR A 204 9.90 12.33 -8.21
CA TYR A 204 10.83 11.75 -9.19
C TYR A 204 10.15 11.45 -10.53
N PHE A 205 8.85 11.66 -10.64
CA PHE A 205 8.14 11.52 -11.91
C PHE A 205 8.35 12.74 -12.81
N HIS A 206 8.79 12.50 -14.03
CA HIS A 206 9.01 13.51 -15.06
C HIS A 206 8.40 13.10 -16.42
N GLY A 207 7.51 12.11 -16.39
CA GLY A 207 6.83 11.62 -17.59
C GLY A 207 5.72 12.55 -18.10
N LYS A 208 4.95 12.04 -19.04
CA LYS A 208 3.95 12.81 -19.78
C LYS A 208 2.66 12.99 -19.01
N HIS A 209 2.13 11.91 -18.42
CA HIS A 209 0.80 11.88 -17.81
C HIS A 209 0.86 11.63 -16.32
N LEU A 210 0.33 12.56 -15.53
CA LEU A 210 0.14 12.42 -14.09
C LEU A 210 -1.35 12.37 -13.79
N VAL A 211 -1.81 11.26 -13.22
CA VAL A 211 -3.22 11.01 -12.89
C VAL A 211 -3.38 10.78 -11.39
N VAL A 212 -4.41 11.36 -10.80
CA VAL A 212 -4.81 11.09 -9.40
C VAL A 212 -6.22 10.50 -9.37
N ILE A 213 -6.38 9.34 -8.71
CA ILE A 213 -7.68 8.72 -8.46
C ILE A 213 -7.84 8.52 -6.96
N ASN A 214 -8.64 9.36 -6.31
CA ASN A 214 -8.79 9.32 -4.87
C ASN A 214 -10.20 9.78 -4.46
N LYS A 215 -10.72 9.31 -3.31
CA LYS A 215 -12.04 9.74 -2.83
C LYS A 215 -12.03 11.19 -2.31
N SER A 216 -10.90 11.62 -1.75
CA SER A 216 -10.70 12.94 -1.16
C SER A 216 -9.45 13.59 -1.76
N GLU A 217 -9.28 14.88 -1.53
CA GLU A 217 -8.06 15.58 -1.91
C GLU A 217 -6.82 14.98 -1.23
N THR A 218 -5.68 15.07 -1.92
CA THR A 218 -4.39 14.67 -1.36
C THR A 218 -3.80 15.81 -0.52
N GLY A 219 -3.11 15.47 0.58
CA GLY A 219 -2.46 16.48 1.43
C GLY A 219 -1.23 17.13 0.77
N LYS A 220 -0.72 16.53 -0.31
CA LYS A 220 0.32 17.09 -1.16
C LYS A 220 -0.30 17.57 -2.47
N ASN A 221 -0.05 18.83 -2.82
CA ASN A 221 -0.45 19.35 -4.12
C ASN A 221 0.43 18.72 -5.22
N VAL A 222 -0.20 18.01 -6.14
CA VAL A 222 0.44 17.46 -7.34
C VAL A 222 -0.26 18.05 -8.56
N ASN A 223 0.52 18.52 -9.54
CA ASN A 223 -0.03 19.10 -10.77
C ASN A 223 -0.46 17.98 -11.73
N ALA A 224 -1.57 17.31 -11.37
CA ALA A 224 -2.11 16.21 -12.17
C ALA A 224 -2.86 16.74 -13.40
N GLU A 225 -2.67 16.08 -14.54
CA GLU A 225 -3.43 16.32 -15.78
C GLU A 225 -4.90 15.90 -15.60
N LEU A 226 -5.12 14.78 -14.87
CA LEU A 226 -6.46 14.26 -14.59
C LEU A 226 -6.58 13.92 -13.10
N THR A 227 -7.59 14.48 -12.45
CA THR A 227 -7.96 14.13 -11.07
C THR A 227 -9.38 13.59 -11.04
N ILE A 228 -9.55 12.36 -10.53
CA ILE A 228 -10.83 11.67 -10.43
C ILE A 228 -11.18 11.48 -8.96
N ASN A 229 -12.23 12.15 -8.49
CA ASN A 229 -12.73 12.01 -7.11
C ASN A 229 -13.73 10.85 -7.01
N ALA A 230 -13.20 9.62 -6.94
CA ALA A 230 -14.01 8.41 -6.93
C ALA A 230 -13.31 7.23 -6.22
N PRO A 231 -14.05 6.17 -5.82
CA PRO A 231 -13.48 4.89 -5.45
C PRO A 231 -12.71 4.29 -6.62
N ILE A 232 -11.43 3.96 -6.38
CA ILE A 232 -10.51 3.55 -7.44
C ILE A 232 -10.92 2.26 -8.15
N GLY A 233 -11.48 1.30 -7.42
CA GLY A 233 -11.95 0.03 -8.01
C GLY A 233 -13.10 0.25 -9.00
N LYS A 234 -13.99 1.23 -8.74
CA LYS A 234 -15.07 1.58 -9.68
C LYS A 234 -14.53 2.18 -10.99
N ILE A 235 -13.50 3.00 -10.92
CA ILE A 235 -12.85 3.59 -12.09
C ILE A 235 -12.09 2.53 -12.87
N MET A 236 -11.20 1.80 -12.20
CA MET A 236 -10.34 0.78 -12.84
C MET A 236 -11.13 -0.36 -13.46
N LYS A 237 -12.30 -0.71 -12.91
CA LYS A 237 -13.21 -1.70 -13.49
C LYS A 237 -13.66 -1.35 -14.93
N GLY A 238 -13.80 -0.06 -15.24
CA GLY A 238 -14.23 0.41 -16.55
C GLY A 238 -13.12 0.48 -17.61
N ILE A 239 -11.86 0.33 -17.21
CA ILE A 239 -10.71 0.39 -18.12
C ILE A 239 -10.57 -0.90 -18.92
N ARG A 240 -10.25 -0.75 -20.20
CA ARG A 240 -9.89 -1.83 -21.12
C ARG A 240 -8.37 -1.89 -21.27
N VAL A 241 -7.85 -3.08 -21.44
CA VAL A 241 -6.42 -3.37 -21.64
C VAL A 241 -6.16 -3.83 -23.05
#